data_fbaf3f9885d0c0c84d79a22ffba00a08
#
_entry.id   fbaf3f9885d0c0c84d79a22ffba00a08
#
_cell.length_a   1.000
_cell.length_b   1.000
_cell.length_c   1.000
_cell.angle_alpha   90.00
_cell.angle_beta   90.00
_cell.angle_gamma   90.00
#
_symmetry.space_group_name_H-M   'P 1'
#
loop_
_entity.id
_entity.type
_entity.pdbx_description
1 polymer ?
#
loop_
_entity_poly.entity_id
_entity_poly.type
_entity_poly.pdbx_seq_one_letter_code
_entity_poly.pdbx_strand_id
1 'polypeptide(L)'
;MRHFGIIGNPLKQSFSAKYFTEKFAREGIDAEYSLYPVSNEDVLASTPLKVKIEDLFSRLEGMNVTIPYKVAIIPMLDELDDTARAIGAVNVIKVRHQSDGSIHTTGYNTDCLGFIDSIRPHIKAHHTRALVLGTGGAAKAVTYGLHQLGIETQAVSRTKGLTYEALTPDMIRQHTVIVNCTPLGMWPDTDAAADIPYSAIGPEHLMYDCIYNPEKTLFLQRGEQQGATIVNGIGMLHGQAEAAWRIWCCAR
;
A
#
# COMPACT_ATOMS: atom_id res chain seq x y z
N MET A 1 -2.62 28.80 -3.50
CA MET A 1 -3.28 27.47 -3.36
C MET A 1 -2.29 26.39 -3.77
N ARG A 2 -2.03 25.42 -2.92
CA ARG A 2 -1.11 24.29 -3.17
C ARG A 2 -1.85 23.17 -3.90
N HIS A 3 -1.17 22.43 -4.76
CA HIS A 3 -1.81 21.40 -5.57
C HIS A 3 -1.19 20.03 -5.32
N PHE A 4 -2.06 19.06 -5.01
CA PHE A 4 -1.70 17.66 -4.77
C PHE A 4 -2.61 16.74 -5.58
N GLY A 5 -2.26 15.46 -5.65
CA GLY A 5 -3.14 14.51 -6.31
C GLY A 5 -2.70 13.06 -6.24
N ILE A 6 -3.39 12.21 -6.96
CA ILE A 6 -3.09 10.78 -7.05
C ILE A 6 -3.18 10.31 -8.50
N ILE A 7 -2.20 9.50 -8.92
CA ILE A 7 -2.27 8.72 -10.16
C ILE A 7 -2.60 7.26 -9.87
N GLY A 8 -3.37 6.65 -10.74
CA GLY A 8 -3.76 5.24 -10.66
C GLY A 8 -4.79 4.85 -11.71
N ASN A 9 -5.16 3.56 -11.72
CA ASN A 9 -6.24 3.06 -12.56
C ASN A 9 -6.80 1.74 -12.00
N PRO A 10 -8.11 1.66 -11.67
CA PRO A 10 -9.11 2.74 -11.70
C PRO A 10 -9.01 3.69 -10.49
N LEU A 11 -9.45 4.95 -10.65
CA LEU A 11 -9.53 5.96 -9.58
C LEU A 11 -10.98 6.39 -9.26
N LYS A 12 -11.98 5.57 -9.57
CA LYS A 12 -13.40 5.93 -9.41
C LYS A 12 -13.81 6.29 -7.98
N GLN A 13 -13.14 5.74 -6.96
CA GLN A 13 -13.34 6.04 -5.54
C GLN A 13 -11.98 6.00 -4.84
N SER A 14 -11.34 7.15 -4.71
CA SER A 14 -10.08 7.27 -4.00
C SER A 14 -10.32 7.74 -2.58
N PHE A 15 -9.93 6.92 -1.61
CA PHE A 15 -9.87 7.33 -0.21
C PHE A 15 -9.00 8.58 -0.04
N SER A 16 -7.82 8.62 -0.66
CA SER A 16 -6.89 9.75 -0.52
C SER A 16 -7.51 11.07 -0.93
N ALA A 17 -8.32 11.10 -2.01
CA ALA A 17 -8.98 12.32 -2.43
C ALA A 17 -9.97 12.82 -1.38
N LYS A 18 -10.83 11.93 -0.87
CA LYS A 18 -11.77 12.28 0.22
C LYS A 18 -11.02 12.73 1.47
N TYR A 19 -10.03 11.96 1.89
CA TYR A 19 -9.25 12.20 3.09
C TYR A 19 -8.55 13.58 3.04
N PHE A 20 -7.82 13.89 1.97
CA PHE A 20 -7.10 15.16 1.87
C PHE A 20 -8.02 16.35 1.68
N THR A 21 -9.12 16.21 0.94
CA THR A 21 -10.14 17.27 0.83
C THR A 21 -10.73 17.62 2.21
N GLU A 22 -11.11 16.61 2.99
CA GLU A 22 -11.64 16.80 4.34
C GLU A 22 -10.58 17.37 5.31
N LYS A 23 -9.32 16.90 5.20
CA LYS A 23 -8.19 17.41 5.99
C LYS A 23 -7.92 18.87 5.70
N PHE A 24 -7.86 19.26 4.44
CA PHE A 24 -7.59 20.64 4.03
C PHE A 24 -8.68 21.58 4.52
N ALA A 25 -9.95 21.18 4.37
CA ALA A 25 -11.07 21.97 4.87
C ALA A 25 -11.06 22.11 6.41
N ARG A 26 -10.83 21.02 7.14
CA ARG A 26 -10.80 21.01 8.61
C ARG A 26 -9.66 21.82 9.19
N GLU A 27 -8.50 21.79 8.56
CA GLU A 27 -7.26 22.43 9.05
C GLU A 27 -7.04 23.83 8.45
N GLY A 28 -7.95 24.32 7.60
CA GLY A 28 -7.83 25.63 6.95
C GLY A 28 -6.63 25.75 6.00
N ILE A 29 -6.25 24.64 5.37
CA ILE A 29 -5.11 24.58 4.45
C ILE A 29 -5.56 25.02 3.06
N ASP A 30 -4.91 26.05 2.49
CA ASP A 30 -5.15 26.51 1.11
C ASP A 30 -4.52 25.53 0.11
N ALA A 31 -5.19 24.40 -0.11
CA ALA A 31 -4.74 23.34 -1.02
C ALA A 31 -5.92 22.59 -1.65
N GLU A 32 -5.66 22.00 -2.81
CA GLU A 32 -6.58 21.04 -3.44
C GLU A 32 -5.91 19.69 -3.69
N TYR A 33 -6.75 18.65 -3.76
CA TYR A 33 -6.30 17.29 -4.07
C TYR A 33 -7.12 16.69 -5.20
N SER A 34 -6.49 16.37 -6.33
CA SER A 34 -7.14 15.98 -7.58
C SER A 34 -6.82 14.55 -7.99
N LEU A 35 -7.73 13.92 -8.74
CA LEU A 35 -7.57 12.60 -9.33
C LEU A 35 -7.00 12.71 -10.75
N TYR A 36 -5.95 11.96 -11.02
CA TYR A 36 -5.32 11.87 -12.34
C TYR A 36 -5.35 10.42 -12.84
N PRO A 37 -6.46 9.96 -13.40
CA PRO A 37 -6.55 8.61 -13.95
C PRO A 37 -5.63 8.49 -15.18
N VAL A 38 -4.84 7.41 -15.20
CA VAL A 38 -3.92 7.08 -16.29
C VAL A 38 -4.36 5.77 -16.90
N SER A 39 -4.52 5.68 -18.21
CA SER A 39 -4.97 4.45 -18.88
C SER A 39 -3.85 3.41 -18.98
N ASN A 40 -4.22 2.13 -19.13
CA ASN A 40 -3.24 1.06 -19.37
C ASN A 40 -2.49 1.23 -20.69
N GLU A 41 -3.11 1.85 -21.69
CA GLU A 41 -2.50 2.18 -22.98
C GLU A 41 -1.37 3.20 -22.82
N ASP A 42 -1.51 4.14 -21.87
CA ASP A 42 -0.45 5.09 -21.52
C ASP A 42 0.79 4.41 -20.90
N VAL A 43 0.62 3.21 -20.32
CA VAL A 43 1.74 2.46 -19.71
C VAL A 43 2.52 1.65 -20.73
N LEU A 44 1.83 1.10 -21.73
CA LEU A 44 2.44 0.27 -22.78
C LEU A 44 3.24 1.11 -23.79
N ALA A 45 2.84 2.36 -23.99
CA ALA A 45 3.60 3.35 -24.76
C ALA A 45 4.36 4.25 -23.78
N SER A 46 5.60 3.91 -23.45
CA SER A 46 6.42 4.62 -22.46
C SER A 46 6.48 6.15 -22.61
N THR A 47 6.31 6.66 -23.81
CA THR A 47 6.35 8.10 -24.10
C THR A 47 5.10 8.87 -23.61
N PRO A 48 3.84 8.42 -23.86
CA PRO A 48 2.66 9.14 -23.36
C PRO A 48 2.57 9.22 -21.83
N LEU A 49 2.93 8.15 -21.10
CA LEU A 49 2.94 8.18 -19.65
C LEU A 49 3.94 9.21 -19.13
N LYS A 50 5.15 9.20 -19.67
CA LYS A 50 6.21 10.14 -19.27
C LYS A 50 5.77 11.60 -19.46
N VAL A 51 5.21 11.95 -20.61
CA VAL A 51 4.73 13.31 -20.90
C VAL A 51 3.65 13.77 -19.93
N LYS A 52 2.66 12.90 -19.63
CA LYS A 52 1.61 13.20 -18.65
C LYS A 52 2.18 13.40 -17.24
N ILE A 53 3.14 12.59 -16.85
CA ILE A 53 3.77 12.67 -15.52
C ILE A 53 4.62 13.93 -15.40
N GLU A 54 5.40 14.30 -16.41
CA GLU A 54 6.18 15.53 -16.42
C GLU A 54 5.29 16.78 -16.36
N ASP A 55 4.15 16.79 -17.06
CA ASP A 55 3.17 17.88 -16.93
C ASP A 55 2.58 17.96 -15.51
N LEU A 56 2.28 16.82 -14.87
CA LEU A 56 1.83 16.80 -13.47
C LEU A 56 2.90 17.33 -12.51
N PHE A 57 4.17 16.96 -12.70
CA PHE A 57 5.26 17.46 -11.89
C PHE A 57 5.43 19.00 -12.00
N SER A 58 5.11 19.59 -13.17
CA SER A 58 5.18 21.05 -13.34
C SER A 58 4.15 21.82 -12.51
N ARG A 59 3.07 21.17 -12.07
CA ARG A 59 1.92 21.80 -11.43
C ARG A 59 1.70 21.38 -9.97
N LEU A 60 2.21 20.21 -9.57
CA LEU A 60 1.95 19.63 -8.25
C LEU A 60 3.15 19.83 -7.32
N GLU A 61 2.88 19.96 -6.03
CA GLU A 61 3.90 19.91 -4.97
C GLU A 61 4.09 18.50 -4.41
N GLY A 62 3.11 17.62 -4.64
CA GLY A 62 3.18 16.24 -4.22
C GLY A 62 2.09 15.37 -4.84
N MET A 63 2.38 14.09 -4.96
CA MET A 63 1.49 13.15 -5.61
C MET A 63 1.53 11.78 -4.94
N ASN A 64 0.36 11.17 -4.74
CA ASN A 64 0.28 9.75 -4.43
C ASN A 64 0.31 8.91 -5.71
N VAL A 65 0.80 7.70 -5.58
CA VAL A 65 0.83 6.69 -6.64
C VAL A 65 0.16 5.42 -6.13
N THR A 66 -0.84 4.94 -6.88
CA THR A 66 -1.50 3.67 -6.56
C THR A 66 -1.40 2.67 -7.71
N ILE A 67 -2.09 1.54 -7.59
CA ILE A 67 -2.09 0.46 -8.57
C ILE A 67 -2.45 1.02 -9.96
N PRO A 68 -1.78 0.55 -11.01
CA PRO A 68 -0.68 -0.42 -11.05
C PRO A 68 0.73 0.22 -11.07
N TYR A 69 0.88 1.52 -10.78
CA TYR A 69 2.03 2.36 -11.15
C TYR A 69 3.15 2.44 -10.09
N LYS A 70 2.98 1.89 -8.88
CA LYS A 70 3.96 2.01 -7.77
C LYS A 70 5.39 1.56 -8.11
N VAL A 71 5.57 0.66 -9.07
CA VAL A 71 6.88 0.23 -9.58
C VAL A 71 7.25 0.95 -10.86
N ALA A 72 6.29 1.11 -11.77
CA ALA A 72 6.53 1.70 -13.09
C ALA A 72 6.93 3.18 -13.05
N ILE A 73 6.59 3.91 -11.99
CA ILE A 73 6.94 5.32 -11.81
C ILE A 73 8.42 5.55 -11.46
N ILE A 74 9.09 4.54 -10.87
CA ILE A 74 10.44 4.68 -10.35
C ILE A 74 11.45 5.25 -11.38
N PRO A 75 11.50 4.79 -12.64
CA PRO A 75 12.43 5.30 -13.62
C PRO A 75 12.19 6.75 -14.05
N MET A 76 11.07 7.36 -13.61
CA MET A 76 10.67 8.74 -13.96
C MET A 76 11.03 9.74 -12.86
N LEU A 77 11.63 9.29 -11.76
CA LEU A 77 11.97 10.08 -10.59
C LEU A 77 13.48 10.35 -10.54
N ASP A 78 13.85 11.52 -10.05
CA ASP A 78 15.26 11.91 -9.89
C ASP A 78 15.91 11.18 -8.73
N GLU A 79 15.15 10.92 -7.66
CA GLU A 79 15.66 10.32 -6.43
C GLU A 79 14.63 9.38 -5.78
N LEU A 80 15.13 8.39 -5.06
CA LEU A 80 14.34 7.57 -4.14
C LEU A 80 14.90 7.71 -2.73
N ASP A 81 14.02 7.84 -1.76
CA ASP A 81 14.40 7.67 -0.37
C ASP A 81 14.86 6.23 -0.10
N ASP A 82 15.64 6.02 0.95
CA ASP A 82 16.24 4.70 1.22
C ASP A 82 15.19 3.61 1.44
N THR A 83 14.07 3.94 2.06
CA THR A 83 12.96 3.00 2.28
C THR A 83 12.28 2.62 0.96
N ALA A 84 11.95 3.59 0.13
CA ALA A 84 11.35 3.32 -1.19
C ALA A 84 12.30 2.52 -2.09
N ARG A 85 13.61 2.80 -2.02
CA ARG A 85 14.65 2.06 -2.72
C ARG A 85 14.72 0.60 -2.27
N ALA A 86 14.73 0.37 -0.96
CA ALA A 86 14.78 -0.98 -0.38
C ALA A 86 13.50 -1.79 -0.71
N ILE A 87 12.34 -1.16 -0.69
CA ILE A 87 11.05 -1.79 -1.04
C ILE A 87 10.94 -2.04 -2.56
N GLY A 88 11.52 -1.18 -3.38
CA GLY A 88 11.36 -1.19 -4.84
C GLY A 88 9.92 -0.86 -5.28
N ALA A 89 9.26 0.06 -4.56
CA ALA A 89 7.94 0.60 -4.89
C ALA A 89 7.75 1.99 -4.27
N VAL A 90 7.08 2.89 -5.00
CA VAL A 90 6.77 4.26 -4.60
C VAL A 90 5.27 4.45 -4.52
N ASN A 91 4.76 5.01 -3.41
CA ASN A 91 3.36 5.42 -3.29
C ASN A 91 3.19 6.93 -3.01
N VAL A 92 4.30 7.64 -2.78
CA VAL A 92 4.31 9.10 -2.56
C VAL A 92 5.46 9.71 -3.35
N ILE A 93 5.20 10.80 -4.05
CA ILE A 93 6.20 11.63 -4.72
C ILE A 93 6.13 13.02 -4.11
N LYS A 94 7.28 13.55 -3.74
CA LYS A 94 7.47 14.96 -3.42
C LYS A 94 8.06 15.66 -4.63
N VAL A 95 7.47 16.77 -5.03
CA VAL A 95 7.92 17.60 -6.14
C VAL A 95 8.45 18.91 -5.57
N ARG A 96 9.66 19.28 -5.93
CA ARG A 96 10.29 20.55 -5.56
C ARG A 96 10.57 21.38 -6.80
N HIS A 97 9.97 22.55 -6.85
CA HIS A 97 10.26 23.57 -7.86
C HIS A 97 11.45 24.41 -7.37
N GLN A 98 12.54 24.38 -8.10
CA GLN A 98 13.76 25.08 -7.74
C GLN A 98 13.74 26.54 -8.26
N SER A 99 14.58 27.40 -7.69
CA SER A 99 14.66 28.83 -8.06
C SER A 99 15.15 29.06 -9.48
N ASP A 100 15.88 28.11 -10.08
CA ASP A 100 16.34 28.14 -11.47
C ASP A 100 15.29 27.61 -12.47
N GLY A 101 14.08 27.29 -12.00
CA GLY A 101 12.98 26.75 -12.81
C GLY A 101 13.05 25.23 -13.04
N SER A 102 14.08 24.54 -12.54
CA SER A 102 14.14 23.08 -12.60
C SER A 102 13.19 22.44 -11.59
N ILE A 103 12.83 21.19 -11.85
CA ILE A 103 11.96 20.38 -11.00
C ILE A 103 12.79 19.22 -10.48
N HIS A 104 12.71 18.93 -9.19
CA HIS A 104 13.32 17.75 -8.57
C HIS A 104 12.27 16.90 -7.89
N THR A 105 12.26 15.61 -8.19
CA THR A 105 11.26 14.63 -7.73
C THR A 105 11.91 13.57 -6.85
N THR A 106 11.34 13.35 -5.67
CA THR A 106 11.80 12.28 -4.76
C THR A 106 10.65 11.33 -4.46
N GLY A 107 10.89 10.04 -4.65
CA GLY A 107 9.92 8.97 -4.39
C GLY A 107 10.08 8.39 -2.99
N TYR A 108 8.93 8.15 -2.33
CA TYR A 108 8.84 7.59 -0.97
C TYR A 108 7.87 6.41 -0.94
N ASN A 109 7.97 5.61 0.12
CA ASN A 109 6.97 4.58 0.41
C ASN A 109 6.42 4.74 1.83
N THR A 110 5.19 5.26 1.94
CA THR A 110 4.49 5.44 3.21
C THR A 110 3.57 4.28 3.56
N ASP A 111 3.32 3.34 2.62
CA ASP A 111 2.52 2.15 2.89
C ASP A 111 3.14 1.31 4.00
N CYS A 112 4.49 1.15 3.99
CA CYS A 112 5.18 0.39 5.02
C CYS A 112 5.07 1.04 6.40
N LEU A 113 5.12 2.37 6.49
CA LEU A 113 4.95 3.10 7.75
C LEU A 113 3.54 2.92 8.31
N GLY A 114 2.51 3.13 7.47
CA GLY A 114 1.12 2.91 7.85
C GLY A 114 0.85 1.46 8.27
N PHE A 115 1.44 0.48 7.57
CA PHE A 115 1.34 -0.93 7.93
C PHE A 115 2.01 -1.22 9.29
N ILE A 116 3.26 -0.80 9.49
CA ILE A 116 4.00 -1.02 10.75
C ILE A 116 3.22 -0.43 11.92
N ASP A 117 2.76 0.81 11.82
CA ASP A 117 2.05 1.48 12.91
C ASP A 117 0.72 0.78 13.23
N SER A 118 0.02 0.28 12.21
CA SER A 118 -1.27 -0.39 12.39
C SER A 118 -1.18 -1.83 12.92
N ILE A 119 -0.15 -2.59 12.53
CA ILE A 119 0.01 -3.99 12.96
C ILE A 119 0.72 -4.12 14.31
N ARG A 120 1.66 -3.21 14.61
CA ARG A 120 2.53 -3.26 15.81
C ARG A 120 1.79 -3.52 17.12
N PRO A 121 0.63 -2.90 17.42
CA PRO A 121 -0.10 -3.16 18.66
C PRO A 121 -0.61 -4.59 18.83
N HIS A 122 -0.67 -5.35 17.74
CA HIS A 122 -1.20 -6.72 17.68
C HIS A 122 -0.10 -7.77 17.67
N ILE A 123 1.16 -7.37 17.47
CA ILE A 123 2.31 -8.29 17.44
C ILE A 123 2.62 -8.78 18.86
N LYS A 124 2.79 -10.09 18.98
CA LYS A 124 3.19 -10.80 20.21
C LYS A 124 4.53 -11.49 19.98
N ALA A 125 5.19 -11.92 21.08
CA ALA A 125 6.53 -12.53 21.03
C ALA A 125 6.61 -13.80 20.15
N HIS A 126 5.52 -14.55 20.01
CA HIS A 126 5.46 -15.76 19.18
C HIS A 126 5.22 -15.46 17.66
N HIS A 127 4.89 -14.23 17.30
CA HIS A 127 4.72 -13.84 15.91
C HIS A 127 6.08 -13.64 15.22
N THR A 128 6.76 -14.74 14.89
CA THR A 128 8.11 -14.71 14.31
C THR A 128 8.13 -14.99 12.80
N ARG A 129 7.05 -15.54 12.24
CA ARG A 129 6.94 -15.88 10.83
C ARG A 129 5.59 -15.45 10.25
N ALA A 130 5.63 -14.94 9.02
CA ALA A 130 4.45 -14.46 8.32
C ALA A 130 4.31 -15.04 6.90
N LEU A 131 3.08 -15.35 6.50
CA LEU A 131 2.69 -15.52 5.09
C LEU A 131 2.18 -14.18 4.55
N VAL A 132 2.72 -13.74 3.43
CA VAL A 132 2.28 -12.56 2.70
C VAL A 132 1.59 -13.01 1.42
N LEU A 133 0.28 -12.87 1.36
CA LEU A 133 -0.53 -13.30 0.22
C LEU A 133 -0.52 -12.21 -0.86
N GLY A 134 0.14 -12.49 -1.98
CA GLY A 134 0.33 -11.56 -3.09
C GLY A 134 1.77 -11.08 -3.23
N THR A 135 2.08 -10.46 -4.38
CA THR A 135 3.45 -10.02 -4.77
C THR A 135 3.48 -8.62 -5.38
N GLY A 136 2.40 -7.85 -5.24
CA GLY A 136 2.29 -6.47 -5.74
C GLY A 136 3.01 -5.44 -4.87
N GLY A 137 2.84 -4.16 -5.20
CA GLY A 137 3.48 -3.06 -4.47
C GLY A 137 3.14 -3.01 -2.97
N ALA A 138 1.89 -3.32 -2.59
CA ALA A 138 1.49 -3.43 -1.19
C ALA A 138 2.22 -4.59 -0.48
N ALA A 139 2.32 -5.76 -1.12
CA ALA A 139 3.04 -6.91 -0.56
C ALA A 139 4.53 -6.61 -0.32
N LYS A 140 5.19 -5.87 -1.22
CA LYS A 140 6.57 -5.42 -1.02
C LYS A 140 6.71 -4.54 0.23
N ALA A 141 5.83 -3.56 0.41
CA ALA A 141 5.83 -2.68 1.57
C ALA A 141 5.55 -3.44 2.88
N VAL A 142 4.59 -4.36 2.87
CA VAL A 142 4.25 -5.24 3.98
C VAL A 142 5.43 -6.15 4.35
N THR A 143 6.05 -6.81 3.37
CA THR A 143 7.23 -7.65 3.58
C THR A 143 8.36 -6.86 4.24
N TYR A 144 8.66 -5.67 3.72
CA TYR A 144 9.65 -4.79 4.33
C TYR A 144 9.28 -4.42 5.77
N GLY A 145 8.02 -4.04 6.01
CA GLY A 145 7.52 -3.68 7.34
C GLY A 145 7.61 -4.83 8.35
N LEU A 146 7.28 -6.05 7.94
CA LEU A 146 7.41 -7.25 8.77
C LEU A 146 8.88 -7.53 9.14
N HIS A 147 9.81 -7.40 8.18
CA HIS A 147 11.24 -7.53 8.46
C HIS A 147 11.75 -6.48 9.46
N GLN A 148 11.26 -5.22 9.39
CA GLN A 148 11.57 -4.18 10.38
C GLN A 148 11.04 -4.53 11.79
N LEU A 149 10.01 -5.38 11.87
CA LEU A 149 9.47 -5.92 13.12
C LEU A 149 10.15 -7.22 13.57
N GLY A 150 11.19 -7.69 12.87
CA GLY A 150 11.89 -8.94 13.16
C GLY A 150 11.13 -10.21 12.77
N ILE A 151 10.13 -10.10 11.88
CA ILE A 151 9.28 -11.22 11.45
C ILE A 151 9.77 -11.73 10.09
N GLU A 152 10.13 -13.01 10.00
CA GLU A 152 10.48 -13.67 8.73
C GLU A 152 9.24 -13.78 7.84
N THR A 153 9.40 -13.62 6.52
CA THR A 153 8.27 -13.64 5.59
C THR A 153 8.42 -14.69 4.52
N GLN A 154 7.30 -15.32 4.15
CA GLN A 154 7.17 -16.16 2.99
C GLN A 154 6.05 -15.61 2.10
N ALA A 155 6.40 -15.19 0.88
CA ALA A 155 5.41 -14.72 -0.09
C ALA A 155 4.65 -15.89 -0.72
N VAL A 156 3.34 -15.72 -0.87
CA VAL A 156 2.45 -16.67 -1.55
C VAL A 156 1.91 -16.02 -2.81
N SER A 157 2.02 -16.70 -3.95
CA SER A 157 1.55 -16.18 -5.24
C SER A 157 0.76 -17.23 -6.01
N ARG A 158 0.11 -16.81 -7.10
CA ARG A 158 -0.64 -17.73 -7.97
C ARG A 158 0.25 -18.58 -8.86
N THR A 159 1.45 -18.12 -9.19
CA THR A 159 2.23 -18.69 -10.29
C THR A 159 3.74 -18.82 -10.03
N LYS A 160 4.26 -18.21 -8.97
CA LYS A 160 5.72 -18.20 -8.70
C LYS A 160 6.04 -18.47 -7.24
N GLY A 161 7.10 -19.22 -6.99
CA GLY A 161 7.53 -19.58 -5.63
C GLY A 161 6.51 -20.45 -4.92
N LEU A 162 6.16 -20.13 -3.68
CA LEU A 162 5.11 -20.83 -2.94
C LEU A 162 3.75 -20.45 -3.52
N THR A 163 2.99 -21.44 -4.00
CA THR A 163 1.63 -21.22 -4.54
C THR A 163 0.57 -21.56 -3.50
N TYR A 164 -0.68 -21.13 -3.75
CA TYR A 164 -1.79 -21.41 -2.85
C TYR A 164 -2.05 -22.93 -2.73
N GLU A 165 -1.93 -23.66 -3.84
CA GLU A 165 -2.10 -25.14 -3.85
C GLU A 165 -1.01 -25.86 -3.05
N ALA A 166 0.16 -25.26 -2.90
CA ALA A 166 1.27 -25.83 -2.14
C ALA A 166 1.21 -25.52 -0.65
N LEU A 167 0.28 -24.67 -0.20
CA LEU A 167 0.10 -24.37 1.22
C LEU A 167 -0.46 -25.59 1.97
N THR A 168 0.28 -26.01 2.98
CA THR A 168 -0.16 -27.09 3.87
C THR A 168 -0.67 -26.56 5.21
N PRO A 169 -1.51 -27.34 5.95
CA PRO A 169 -1.90 -27.00 7.31
C PRO A 169 -0.71 -26.75 8.25
N ASP A 170 0.40 -27.47 8.07
CA ASP A 170 1.60 -27.30 8.88
C ASP A 170 2.28 -25.94 8.61
N MET A 171 2.31 -25.51 7.36
CA MET A 171 2.84 -24.18 7.02
C MET A 171 1.99 -23.07 7.64
N ILE A 172 0.67 -23.19 7.66
CA ILE A 172 -0.21 -22.26 8.37
C ILE A 172 0.15 -22.21 9.85
N ARG A 173 0.25 -23.36 10.53
CA ARG A 173 0.60 -23.43 11.96
C ARG A 173 1.96 -22.80 12.29
N GLN A 174 2.93 -22.87 11.36
CA GLN A 174 4.26 -22.30 11.54
C GLN A 174 4.34 -20.78 11.27
N HIS A 175 3.36 -20.21 10.56
CA HIS A 175 3.31 -18.81 10.20
C HIS A 175 2.12 -18.14 10.88
N THR A 176 2.33 -17.76 12.14
CA THR A 176 1.27 -17.21 12.99
C THR A 176 0.81 -15.80 12.60
N VAL A 177 1.44 -15.17 11.62
CA VAL A 177 0.98 -13.93 10.98
C VAL A 177 0.62 -14.22 9.53
N ILE A 178 -0.59 -13.85 9.10
CA ILE A 178 -1.04 -14.01 7.70
C ILE A 178 -1.57 -12.67 7.21
N VAL A 179 -0.95 -12.12 6.16
CA VAL A 179 -1.31 -10.80 5.62
C VAL A 179 -1.87 -10.92 4.21
N ASN A 180 -3.12 -10.52 4.01
CA ASN A 180 -3.70 -10.42 2.67
C ASN A 180 -3.29 -9.10 2.01
N CYS A 181 -2.49 -9.19 0.95
CA CYS A 181 -2.11 -8.07 0.07
C CYS A 181 -2.71 -8.22 -1.35
N THR A 182 -3.70 -9.10 -1.51
CA THR A 182 -4.43 -9.29 -2.78
C THR A 182 -5.71 -8.46 -2.79
N PRO A 183 -6.34 -8.23 -3.94
CA PRO A 183 -7.65 -7.59 -4.00
C PRO A 183 -8.83 -8.53 -3.70
N LEU A 184 -8.58 -9.81 -3.36
CA LEU A 184 -9.65 -10.78 -3.10
C LEU A 184 -10.46 -10.40 -1.86
N GLY A 185 -11.76 -10.22 -2.04
CA GLY A 185 -12.68 -9.79 -0.97
C GLY A 185 -12.88 -8.27 -0.88
N MET A 186 -12.23 -7.49 -1.76
CA MET A 186 -12.44 -6.04 -1.87
C MET A 186 -13.75 -5.75 -2.63
N TRP A 187 -14.50 -4.77 -2.16
CA TRP A 187 -15.69 -4.31 -2.89
C TRP A 187 -15.38 -3.95 -4.35
N PRO A 188 -16.20 -4.33 -5.34
CA PRO A 188 -17.52 -4.95 -5.22
C PRO A 188 -17.53 -6.49 -5.09
N ASP A 189 -16.40 -7.19 -5.27
CA ASP A 189 -16.32 -8.65 -5.21
C ASP A 189 -15.97 -9.14 -3.79
N THR A 190 -16.93 -8.98 -2.88
CA THR A 190 -16.73 -9.24 -1.44
C THR A 190 -16.78 -10.73 -1.05
N ASP A 191 -17.27 -11.59 -1.94
CA ASP A 191 -17.46 -13.03 -1.67
C ASP A 191 -16.20 -13.85 -1.96
N ALA A 192 -15.12 -13.22 -2.41
CA ALA A 192 -13.84 -13.85 -2.69
C ALA A 192 -12.92 -13.81 -1.45
N ALA A 193 -12.12 -14.85 -1.27
CA ALA A 193 -11.02 -14.88 -0.30
C ALA A 193 -9.89 -15.75 -0.84
N ALA A 194 -8.67 -15.54 -0.33
CA ALA A 194 -7.54 -16.40 -0.65
C ALA A 194 -7.82 -17.84 -0.22
N ASP A 195 -7.52 -18.81 -1.09
CA ASP A 195 -7.71 -20.23 -0.81
C ASP A 195 -6.52 -20.77 0.00
N ILE A 196 -6.68 -20.73 1.33
CA ILE A 196 -5.67 -21.21 2.29
C ILE A 196 -6.31 -22.21 3.27
N PRO A 197 -5.54 -23.09 3.92
CA PRO A 197 -6.04 -24.04 4.93
C PRO A 197 -6.56 -23.35 6.20
N TYR A 198 -7.73 -22.70 6.15
CA TYR A 198 -8.33 -21.97 7.28
C TYR A 198 -8.52 -22.83 8.54
N SER A 199 -8.77 -24.12 8.39
CA SER A 199 -8.93 -25.04 9.53
C SER A 199 -7.66 -25.23 10.38
N ALA A 200 -6.51 -24.79 9.89
CA ALA A 200 -5.25 -24.82 10.61
C ALA A 200 -4.96 -23.50 11.36
N ILE A 201 -5.79 -22.48 11.19
CA ILE A 201 -5.74 -21.21 11.91
C ILE A 201 -6.32 -21.41 13.32
N GLY A 202 -5.85 -20.66 14.29
CA GLY A 202 -6.31 -20.70 15.67
C GLY A 202 -5.97 -19.41 16.45
N PRO A 203 -6.17 -19.38 17.78
CA PRO A 203 -6.05 -18.18 18.63
C PRO A 203 -4.65 -17.53 18.64
N GLU A 204 -3.61 -18.29 18.26
CA GLU A 204 -2.25 -17.76 18.16
C GLU A 204 -1.98 -16.98 16.85
N HIS A 205 -2.95 -17.01 15.91
CA HIS A 205 -2.76 -16.32 14.63
C HIS A 205 -3.23 -14.87 14.69
N LEU A 206 -2.49 -14.03 13.97
CA LEU A 206 -2.85 -12.67 13.61
C LEU A 206 -3.11 -12.62 12.09
N MET A 207 -4.34 -12.35 11.71
CA MET A 207 -4.74 -12.16 10.32
C MET A 207 -4.94 -10.69 10.03
N TYR A 208 -4.13 -10.16 9.13
CA TYR A 208 -4.17 -8.77 8.69
C TYR A 208 -4.65 -8.70 7.24
N ASP A 209 -5.59 -7.83 6.95
CA ASP A 209 -6.05 -7.57 5.59
C ASP A 209 -5.72 -6.12 5.18
N CYS A 210 -4.99 -5.93 4.07
CA CYS A 210 -4.76 -4.59 3.53
C CYS A 210 -6.03 -3.95 2.98
N ILE A 211 -7.11 -4.71 2.82
CA ILE A 211 -8.43 -4.22 2.42
C ILE A 211 -9.11 -3.55 3.61
N TYR A 212 -9.76 -2.41 3.35
CA TYR A 212 -10.54 -1.64 4.33
C TYR A 212 -12.04 -1.55 3.99
N ASN A 213 -12.41 -1.89 2.77
CA ASN A 213 -13.81 -1.93 2.32
C ASN A 213 -14.08 -3.23 1.55
N PRO A 214 -14.89 -4.15 2.11
CA PRO A 214 -15.65 -4.04 3.36
C PRO A 214 -14.75 -4.00 4.60
N GLU A 215 -15.31 -3.54 5.74
CA GLU A 215 -14.58 -3.48 7.02
C GLU A 215 -14.11 -4.86 7.48
N LYS A 216 -14.89 -5.90 7.23
CA LYS A 216 -14.55 -7.30 7.50
C LYS A 216 -14.73 -8.14 6.25
N THR A 217 -13.61 -8.43 5.58
CA THR A 217 -13.60 -9.31 4.40
C THR A 217 -13.88 -10.76 4.76
N LEU A 218 -14.23 -11.59 3.77
CA LEU A 218 -14.42 -13.03 3.98
C LEU A 218 -13.15 -13.72 4.53
N PHE A 219 -11.95 -13.23 4.15
CA PHE A 219 -10.68 -13.67 4.71
C PHE A 219 -10.61 -13.46 6.23
N LEU A 220 -10.95 -12.26 6.71
CA LEU A 220 -10.99 -11.94 8.14
C LEU A 220 -12.11 -12.70 8.88
N GLN A 221 -13.29 -12.82 8.28
CA GLN A 221 -14.40 -13.58 8.86
C GLN A 221 -14.02 -15.05 9.12
N ARG A 222 -13.38 -15.70 8.13
CA ARG A 222 -12.91 -17.08 8.27
C ARG A 222 -11.85 -17.24 9.35
N GLY A 223 -10.94 -16.26 9.49
CA GLY A 223 -9.94 -16.25 10.56
C GLY A 223 -10.56 -16.09 11.94
N GLU A 224 -11.48 -15.14 12.09
CA GLU A 224 -12.21 -14.90 13.34
C GLU A 224 -13.00 -16.13 13.80
N GLN A 225 -13.62 -16.86 12.86
CA GLN A 225 -14.33 -18.12 13.15
C GLN A 225 -13.39 -19.21 13.73
N GLN A 226 -12.09 -19.13 13.45
CA GLN A 226 -11.06 -20.02 14.02
C GLN A 226 -10.42 -19.44 15.29
N GLY A 227 -10.88 -18.29 15.78
CA GLY A 227 -10.38 -17.63 16.99
C GLY A 227 -9.15 -16.76 16.79
N ALA A 228 -8.72 -16.48 15.56
CA ALA A 228 -7.60 -15.59 15.27
C ALA A 228 -7.90 -14.14 15.64
N THR A 229 -6.85 -13.39 15.99
CA THR A 229 -6.92 -11.94 16.04
C THR A 229 -7.01 -11.40 14.60
N ILE A 230 -7.98 -10.52 14.31
CA ILE A 230 -8.17 -9.95 12.98
C ILE A 230 -7.95 -8.45 12.97
N VAL A 231 -7.33 -7.93 11.92
CA VAL A 231 -7.07 -6.50 11.71
C VAL A 231 -7.31 -6.16 10.25
N ASN A 232 -8.06 -5.10 9.98
CA ASN A 232 -8.30 -4.60 8.62
C ASN A 232 -7.32 -3.48 8.23
N GLY A 233 -7.37 -3.07 6.96
CA GLY A 233 -6.44 -2.10 6.37
C GLY A 233 -6.68 -0.63 6.71
N ILE A 234 -7.70 -0.29 7.52
CA ILE A 234 -8.06 1.12 7.77
C ILE A 234 -6.94 1.88 8.47
N GLY A 235 -6.25 1.24 9.44
CA GLY A 235 -5.12 1.85 10.14
C GLY A 235 -3.95 2.15 9.21
N MET A 236 -3.60 1.19 8.34
CA MET A 236 -2.58 1.39 7.30
C MET A 236 -2.96 2.53 6.35
N LEU A 237 -4.22 2.60 5.94
CA LEU A 237 -4.72 3.60 5.01
C LEU A 237 -4.61 5.02 5.56
N HIS A 238 -4.98 5.24 6.83
CA HIS A 238 -4.83 6.52 7.50
C HIS A 238 -3.36 6.86 7.76
N GLY A 239 -2.60 5.90 8.28
CA GLY A 239 -1.18 6.08 8.60
C GLY A 239 -0.35 6.49 7.39
N GLN A 240 -0.56 5.85 6.22
CA GLN A 240 0.16 6.22 5.00
C GLN A 240 -0.22 7.62 4.49
N ALA A 241 -1.47 8.06 4.65
CA ALA A 241 -1.89 9.39 4.23
C ALA A 241 -1.27 10.48 5.11
N GLU A 242 -1.25 10.30 6.44
CA GLU A 242 -0.59 11.24 7.34
C GLU A 242 0.93 11.29 7.13
N ALA A 243 1.56 10.14 6.85
CA ALA A 243 2.99 10.11 6.52
C ALA A 243 3.27 10.83 5.19
N ALA A 244 2.41 10.67 4.17
CA ALA A 244 2.51 11.41 2.91
C ALA A 244 2.42 12.92 3.14
N TRP A 245 1.46 13.38 3.95
CA TRP A 245 1.31 14.80 4.29
C TRP A 245 2.56 15.35 4.97
N ARG A 246 3.12 14.64 5.95
CA ARG A 246 4.36 15.03 6.61
C ARG A 246 5.52 15.21 5.61
N ILE A 247 5.67 14.30 4.63
CA ILE A 247 6.69 14.38 3.58
C ILE A 247 6.51 15.64 2.75
N TRP A 248 5.28 15.96 2.32
CA TRP A 248 5.00 17.15 1.51
C TRP A 248 5.17 18.46 2.27
N CYS A 249 4.97 18.45 3.60
CA CYS A 249 5.12 19.64 4.45
C CYS A 249 6.55 19.86 4.94
N CYS A 250 7.44 18.86 4.91
CA CYS A 250 8.83 19.03 5.30
C CYS A 250 9.57 19.96 4.33
N ALA A 251 10.27 20.98 4.86
CA ALA A 251 11.02 21.97 4.09
C ALA A 251 12.38 21.49 3.56
N ARG A 252 12.63 20.18 3.45
CA ARG A 252 13.92 19.67 2.93
C ARG A 252 13.77 19.17 1.51
#